data_6d64bd994f4906aa42876aa7b7c5d606
#
_entry.id   6d64bd994f4906aa42876aa7b7c5d606
#
_cell.length_a   1.000
_cell.length_b   1.000
_cell.length_c   1.000
_cell.angle_alpha   90.00
_cell.angle_beta   90.00
_cell.angle_gamma   90.00
#
_symmetry.space_group_name_H-M   'P 1'
#
loop_
_entity.id
_entity.type
_entity.pdbx_description
1 polymer ?
#
loop_
_entity_poly.entity_id
_entity_poly.type
_entity_poly.pdbx_seq_one_letter_code
_entity_poly.pdbx_strand_id
1 'polypeptide(L)'
;MMLDAAPMPGSKRVPIIEIDANGAASIDLWCASLRGQASVAEDSISIVPGPIQPTQCPADRQSGDESLLAALAQVTNWKRTGDVIELRGATTLRFRLMTN
;
A
#
# COMPACT_ATOMS: atom_id res chain seq x y z
N MET A 1 4.52 -2.74 -6.47
CA MET A 1 3.33 -3.63 -6.48
C MET A 1 2.05 -2.81 -6.43
N MET A 2 1.02 -3.31 -7.03
CA MET A 2 -0.26 -2.62 -7.19
C MET A 2 -1.35 -3.39 -6.44
N LEU A 3 -2.21 -2.67 -5.72
CA LEU A 3 -3.31 -3.29 -4.99
C LEU A 3 -4.25 -4.03 -5.96
N ASP A 4 -4.62 -5.26 -5.60
CA ASP A 4 -5.52 -6.09 -6.41
C ASP A 4 -6.97 -5.71 -6.08
N ALA A 5 -7.38 -4.56 -6.60
CA ALA A 5 -8.71 -4.00 -6.38
C ALA A 5 -9.12 -3.15 -7.58
N ALA A 6 -10.42 -2.94 -7.72
CA ALA A 6 -10.94 -2.05 -8.75
C ALA A 6 -10.70 -0.59 -8.39
N PRO A 7 -10.50 0.31 -9.38
CA PRO A 7 -10.45 1.73 -9.10
C PRO A 7 -11.78 2.22 -8.50
N MET A 8 -11.70 3.25 -7.68
CA MET A 8 -12.90 3.89 -7.16
C MET A 8 -13.64 4.65 -8.27
N PRO A 9 -14.98 4.80 -8.17
CA PRO A 9 -15.73 5.57 -9.17
C PRO A 9 -15.15 6.98 -9.37
N GLY A 10 -14.98 7.35 -10.63
CA GLY A 10 -14.39 8.64 -10.98
C GLY A 10 -12.88 8.72 -10.89
N SER A 11 -12.21 7.64 -10.51
CA SER A 11 -10.76 7.56 -10.44
C SER A 11 -10.25 6.43 -11.33
N LYS A 12 -9.15 6.67 -12.04
CA LYS A 12 -8.45 5.62 -12.79
C LYS A 12 -7.27 5.06 -12.01
N ARG A 13 -7.08 5.52 -10.78
CA ARG A 13 -5.91 5.22 -9.97
C ARG A 13 -6.20 4.08 -9.02
N VAL A 14 -5.25 3.16 -8.91
CA VAL A 14 -5.26 2.06 -7.94
C VAL A 14 -4.00 2.21 -7.09
N PRO A 15 -4.06 1.97 -5.78
CA PRO A 15 -2.89 2.14 -4.93
C PRO A 15 -1.70 1.31 -5.38
N ILE A 16 -0.52 1.93 -5.32
CA ILE A 16 0.76 1.32 -5.69
C ILE A 16 1.74 1.56 -4.55
N ILE A 17 2.48 0.52 -4.19
CA ILE A 17 3.54 0.60 -3.19
C ILE A 17 4.83 0.13 -3.83
N GLU A 18 5.89 0.92 -3.67
CA GLU A 18 7.23 0.55 -4.09
C GLU A 18 8.16 0.64 -2.89
N ILE A 19 8.94 -0.42 -2.67
CA ILE A 19 9.91 -0.49 -1.59
C ILE A 19 11.28 -0.68 -2.23
N ASP A 20 12.22 0.23 -1.96
CA ASP A 20 13.55 0.13 -2.52
C ASP A 20 14.47 -0.73 -1.63
N ALA A 21 15.71 -0.93 -2.08
CA ALA A 21 16.66 -1.78 -1.40
C ALA A 21 17.07 -1.23 -0.02
N ASN A 22 16.85 0.05 0.23
CA ASN A 22 17.19 0.70 1.49
C ASN A 22 16.01 0.73 2.48
N GLY A 23 14.87 0.20 2.09
CA GLY A 23 13.68 0.20 2.93
C GLY A 23 12.83 1.45 2.81
N ALA A 24 13.16 2.36 1.90
CA ALA A 24 12.29 3.51 1.65
C ALA A 24 11.07 3.06 0.86
N ALA A 25 9.89 3.44 1.34
CA ALA A 25 8.63 3.07 0.72
C ALA A 25 7.97 4.29 0.09
N SER A 26 7.54 4.15 -1.16
CA SER A 26 6.69 5.13 -1.83
C SER A 26 5.29 4.55 -1.90
N ILE A 27 4.33 5.27 -1.36
CA ILE A 27 2.95 4.80 -1.26
C ILE A 27 2.05 5.79 -2.00
N ASP A 28 1.48 5.33 -3.11
CA ASP A 28 0.48 6.08 -3.86
C ASP A 28 -0.87 5.45 -3.58
N LEU A 29 -1.77 6.23 -3.01
CA LEU A 29 -3.11 5.78 -2.63
C LEU A 29 -4.11 6.13 -3.74
N TRP A 30 -5.41 6.00 -3.47
CA TRP A 30 -6.42 6.39 -4.44
C TRP A 30 -6.37 7.88 -4.76
N CYS A 31 -5.97 8.70 -3.81
CA CYS A 31 -5.88 10.15 -3.99
C CYS A 31 -4.55 10.71 -3.50
N ALA A 32 -4.20 10.44 -2.26
CA ALA A 32 -2.98 10.98 -1.64
C ALA A 32 -1.76 10.14 -1.96
N SER A 33 -0.60 10.72 -1.77
CA SER A 33 0.70 10.04 -1.89
C SER A 33 1.54 10.39 -0.67
N LEU A 34 2.38 9.44 -0.25
CA LEU A 34 3.26 9.66 0.89
C LEU A 34 4.47 8.75 0.78
N ARG A 35 5.43 8.99 1.65
CA ARG A 35 6.59 8.13 1.82
C ARG A 35 6.61 7.56 3.22
N GLY A 36 7.24 6.41 3.36
CA GLY A 36 7.38 5.75 4.64
C GLY A 36 8.62 4.88 4.69
N GLN A 37 8.67 4.03 5.69
CA GLN A 37 9.76 3.08 5.89
C GLN A 37 9.20 1.67 5.90
N ALA A 38 9.93 0.74 5.31
CA ALA A 38 9.56 -0.68 5.34
C ALA A 38 10.78 -1.50 5.75
N SER A 39 10.54 -2.53 6.54
CA SER A 39 11.54 -3.53 6.89
C SER A 39 11.03 -4.88 6.44
N VAL A 40 11.80 -5.59 5.65
CA VAL A 40 11.44 -6.90 5.13
C VAL A 40 12.52 -7.90 5.53
N ALA A 41 12.12 -9.00 6.18
CA ALA A 41 13.02 -10.08 6.56
C ALA A 41 12.26 -11.40 6.37
N GLU A 42 12.84 -12.34 5.63
CA GLU A 42 12.21 -13.63 5.34
C GLU A 42 10.71 -13.49 5.02
N ASP A 43 9.85 -13.86 5.98
CA ASP A 43 8.39 -13.76 5.86
C ASP A 43 7.79 -12.63 6.69
N SER A 44 8.61 -11.81 7.32
CA SER A 44 8.18 -10.67 8.14
C SER A 44 8.23 -9.38 7.34
N ILE A 45 7.29 -8.50 7.58
CA ILE A 45 7.28 -7.17 6.98
C ILE A 45 6.70 -6.18 7.99
N SER A 46 7.29 -4.99 8.03
CA SER A 46 6.79 -3.88 8.82
C SER A 46 6.78 -2.65 7.92
N ILE A 47 5.67 -1.96 7.90
CA ILE A 47 5.52 -0.73 7.13
C ILE A 47 5.13 0.39 8.09
N VAL A 48 5.92 1.45 8.12
CA VAL A 48 5.65 2.64 8.93
C VAL A 48 5.38 3.79 7.98
N PRO A 49 4.10 4.13 7.73
CA PRO A 49 3.78 5.25 6.86
C PRO A 49 4.26 6.56 7.46
N GLY A 50 4.77 7.44 6.61
CA GLY A 50 5.11 8.80 7.00
C GLY A 50 3.90 9.72 6.91
N PRO A 51 4.12 11.04 7.04
CA PRO A 51 3.03 12.01 6.94
C PRO A 51 2.40 12.03 5.54
N ILE A 52 1.08 12.15 5.49
CA ILE A 52 0.37 12.30 4.23
C ILE A 52 0.60 13.71 3.70
N GLN A 53 0.96 13.82 2.41
CA GLN A 53 1.08 15.13 1.76
C GLN A 53 -0.30 15.77 1.68
N PRO A 54 -0.43 17.07 2.04
CA PRO A 54 -1.71 17.74 1.94
C PRO A 54 -2.21 17.76 0.49
N THR A 55 -3.37 17.17 0.26
CA THR A 55 -4.05 17.20 -1.03
C THR A 55 -5.54 17.31 -0.78
N GLN A 56 -6.23 17.90 -1.75
CA GLN A 56 -7.68 17.92 -1.69
C GLN A 56 -8.22 16.65 -2.31
N CYS A 57 -8.83 15.83 -1.46
CA CYS A 57 -9.39 14.56 -1.89
C CYS A 57 -10.90 14.53 -1.62
N PRO A 58 -11.69 13.95 -2.53
CA PRO A 58 -13.09 13.66 -2.23
C PRO A 58 -13.19 12.78 -0.98
N ALA A 59 -14.25 12.96 -0.21
CA ALA A 59 -14.40 12.29 1.08
C ALA A 59 -14.32 10.76 0.98
N ASP A 60 -14.90 10.17 -0.07
CA ASP A 60 -14.87 8.72 -0.28
C ASP A 60 -13.46 8.21 -0.53
N ARG A 61 -12.64 8.93 -1.30
CA ARG A 61 -11.25 8.55 -1.56
C ARG A 61 -10.38 8.77 -0.33
N GLN A 62 -10.61 9.85 0.39
CA GLN A 62 -9.90 10.12 1.63
C GLN A 62 -10.14 9.01 2.66
N SER A 63 -11.37 8.57 2.80
CA SER A 63 -11.74 7.48 3.70
C SER A 63 -11.07 6.18 3.28
N GLY A 64 -11.02 5.88 1.98
CA GLY A 64 -10.33 4.71 1.45
C GLY A 64 -8.83 4.77 1.72
N ASP A 65 -8.21 5.93 1.48
CA ASP A 65 -6.78 6.14 1.74
C ASP A 65 -6.45 5.90 3.22
N GLU A 66 -7.24 6.45 4.12
CA GLU A 66 -7.04 6.28 5.57
C GLU A 66 -7.17 4.82 6.00
N SER A 67 -8.17 4.11 5.47
CA SER A 67 -8.39 2.70 5.77
C SER A 67 -7.22 1.84 5.28
N LEU A 68 -6.73 2.10 4.09
CA LEU A 68 -5.59 1.35 3.54
C LEU A 68 -4.32 1.62 4.33
N LEU A 69 -4.06 2.88 4.70
CA LEU A 69 -2.90 3.22 5.51
C LEU A 69 -2.93 2.55 6.87
N ALA A 70 -4.10 2.51 7.51
CA ALA A 70 -4.26 1.83 8.79
C ALA A 70 -3.97 0.34 8.66
N ALA A 71 -4.44 -0.30 7.58
CA ALA A 71 -4.17 -1.70 7.31
C ALA A 71 -2.68 -1.95 7.04
N LEU A 72 -2.03 -1.08 6.27
CA LEU A 72 -0.60 -1.20 5.99
C LEU A 72 0.24 -1.07 7.25
N ALA A 73 -0.15 -0.19 8.15
CA ALA A 73 0.57 0.00 9.42
C ALA A 73 0.48 -1.21 10.35
N GLN A 74 -0.46 -2.12 10.11
CA GLN A 74 -0.70 -3.29 10.95
C GLN A 74 -0.19 -4.60 10.35
N VAL A 75 0.40 -4.59 9.16
CA VAL A 75 0.93 -5.82 8.56
C VAL A 75 2.15 -6.30 9.33
N THR A 76 2.27 -7.62 9.46
CA THR A 76 3.38 -8.26 10.17
C THR A 76 4.10 -9.30 9.31
N ASN A 77 3.41 -9.87 8.34
CA ASN A 77 3.94 -10.96 7.52
C ASN A 77 3.57 -10.75 6.06
N TRP A 78 4.32 -11.39 5.19
CA TRP A 78 4.04 -11.35 3.76
C TRP A 78 4.27 -12.73 3.16
N LYS A 79 3.56 -12.97 2.04
CA LYS A 79 3.73 -14.21 1.28
C LYS A 79 3.61 -13.88 -0.20
N ARG A 80 4.55 -14.39 -0.98
CA ARG A 80 4.51 -14.26 -2.43
C ARG A 80 4.11 -15.59 -3.06
N THR A 81 3.17 -15.55 -3.99
CA THR A 81 2.78 -16.69 -4.79
C THR A 81 2.70 -16.23 -6.24
N GLY A 82 3.71 -16.56 -7.05
CA GLY A 82 3.81 -16.04 -8.40
C GLY A 82 3.92 -14.52 -8.40
N ASP A 83 2.97 -13.84 -9.04
CA ASP A 83 2.91 -12.38 -9.11
C ASP A 83 2.06 -11.75 -8.02
N VAL A 84 1.50 -12.57 -7.13
CA VAL A 84 0.64 -12.09 -6.05
C VAL A 84 1.42 -12.01 -4.76
N ILE A 85 1.31 -10.86 -4.07
CA ILE A 85 1.90 -10.67 -2.75
C ILE A 85 0.76 -10.41 -1.78
N GLU A 86 0.69 -11.22 -0.72
CA GLU A 86 -0.24 -10.99 0.37
C GLU A 86 0.49 -10.37 1.54
N LEU A 87 -0.02 -9.24 2.03
CA LEU A 87 0.45 -8.61 3.26
C LEU A 87 -0.57 -8.95 4.35
N ARG A 88 -0.11 -9.60 5.40
CA ARG A 88 -0.99 -10.12 6.46
C ARG A 88 -0.79 -9.36 7.76
N GLY A 89 -1.87 -9.00 8.39
CA GLY A 89 -1.91 -8.32 9.67
C GLY A 89 -3.32 -8.45 10.25
N ALA A 90 -3.87 -7.35 10.74
CA ALA A 90 -5.27 -7.34 11.19
C ALA A 90 -6.21 -7.70 10.03
N THR A 91 -5.87 -7.31 8.82
CA THR A 91 -6.55 -7.72 7.58
C THR A 91 -5.50 -8.21 6.59
N THR A 92 -5.92 -8.97 5.60
CA THR A 92 -5.03 -9.41 4.52
C THR A 92 -5.21 -8.51 3.32
N LEU A 93 -4.09 -7.97 2.82
CA LEU A 93 -4.08 -7.12 1.63
C LEU A 93 -3.40 -7.90 0.51
N ARG A 94 -3.97 -7.86 -0.68
CA ARG A 94 -3.41 -8.53 -1.85
C ARG A 94 -2.93 -7.51 -2.86
N PHE A 95 -1.70 -7.69 -3.29
CA PHE A 95 -1.06 -6.87 -4.30
C PHE A 95 -0.57 -7.73 -5.45
N ARG A 96 -0.36 -7.12 -6.59
CA ARG A 96 0.25 -7.78 -7.74
C ARG A 96 1.55 -7.08 -8.08
N LEU A 97 2.55 -7.88 -8.46
CA LEU A 97 3.79 -7.31 -8.98
C LEU A 97 3.50 -6.63 -10.31
N MET A 98 4.06 -5.44 -10.49
CA MET A 98 3.95 -4.73 -11.75
C MET A 98 4.98 -5.28 -12.71
N THR A 99 4.52 -5.73 -13.88
CA THR A 99 5.38 -6.21 -14.95
C THR A 99 5.41 -5.19 -16.08
N ASN A 100 6.58 -5.00 -16.64
CA ASN A 100 6.74 -4.13 -17.81
C ASN A 100 6.47 -4.88 -19.10
#